data_d901c4e3d28fbeab8ffae8eb47e86868
#
_entry.id   d901c4e3d28fbeab8ffae8eb47e86868
#
_cell.length_a   1.000
_cell.length_b   1.000
_cell.length_c   1.000
_cell.angle_alpha   90.00
_cell.angle_beta   90.00
_cell.angle_gamma   90.00
#
_symmetry.space_group_name_H-M   'P 1'
#
loop_
_entity.id
_entity.type
_entity.pdbx_description
1 polymer ?
#
loop_
_entity_poly.entity_id
_entity_poly.type
_entity_poly.pdbx_seq_one_letter_code
_entity_poly.pdbx_strand_id
1 'polypeptide(L)'
;MKYFNIIIFYSAISFFIFNTNSLKAQDSETEQDSSLQVNGPKGKKLHIGVFVGAYFANKYTANMYDGCGFDENGIKNSFTSSFMNQYMTYYGGQISNPSSGVNTGTTTGTDLVAQTLNVNPGNWSFGPTDMPYDLTYNMTYLVGFNGSYNLNKTSSIIFNINGTKLTVNGKFTIATTNTVLGSASQTYLRQGSITGGEQRLMVQLGYQKVLGTHDKINFFVEGGLNIVISKFLKNQALMQSVNPNVPALEIDLASIYNAPQYNAFRAKLTGVGVGIFAGAGIHLTINPKYTIQALYNPSYDKINLGDEPSYKLQHGFGLRFYYNL
;
A
#
# COMPACT_ATOMS: atom_id res chain seq x y z
N MET A 1 1.31 10.89 -18.49
CA MET A 1 0.80 10.29 -17.23
C MET A 1 1.13 11.05 -15.93
N LYS A 2 2.11 11.94 -15.87
CA LYS A 2 2.43 12.74 -14.67
C LYS A 2 1.33 13.73 -14.22
N TYR A 3 0.46 14.17 -15.13
CA TYR A 3 -0.56 15.20 -14.85
C TYR A 3 -1.91 14.67 -14.35
N PHE A 4 -2.18 13.37 -14.51
CA PHE A 4 -3.46 12.77 -14.07
C PHE A 4 -3.62 12.70 -12.54
N ASN A 5 -2.51 12.54 -11.81
CA ASN A 5 -2.51 12.49 -10.35
C ASN A 5 -2.73 13.86 -9.68
N ILE A 6 -2.38 14.95 -10.39
CA ILE A 6 -2.55 16.32 -9.91
C ILE A 6 -4.02 16.77 -10.11
N ILE A 7 -4.65 16.35 -11.21
CA ILE A 7 -6.03 16.72 -11.53
C ILE A 7 -7.03 16.12 -10.54
N ILE A 8 -6.86 14.87 -10.12
CA ILE A 8 -7.74 14.24 -9.12
C ILE A 8 -7.61 14.94 -7.75
N PHE A 9 -6.40 15.35 -7.38
CA PHE A 9 -6.15 16.04 -6.12
C PHE A 9 -6.79 17.45 -6.11
N TYR A 10 -6.67 18.19 -7.20
CA TYR A 10 -7.28 19.53 -7.31
C TYR A 10 -8.79 19.47 -7.51
N SER A 11 -9.35 18.46 -8.19
CA SER A 11 -10.80 18.33 -8.34
C SER A 11 -11.50 17.98 -7.01
N ALA A 12 -10.88 17.16 -6.16
CA ALA A 12 -11.40 16.87 -4.83
C ALA A 12 -11.42 18.13 -3.93
N ILE A 13 -10.38 18.95 -4.00
CA ILE A 13 -10.31 20.22 -3.26
C ILE A 13 -11.33 21.23 -3.78
N SER A 14 -11.50 21.35 -5.11
CA SER A 14 -12.45 22.26 -5.73
C SER A 14 -13.90 21.90 -5.39
N PHE A 15 -14.24 20.63 -5.33
CA PHE A 15 -15.59 20.18 -4.97
C PHE A 15 -15.97 20.55 -3.53
N PHE A 16 -15.01 20.60 -2.62
CA PHE A 16 -15.23 21.00 -1.23
C PHE A 16 -15.40 22.52 -1.05
N ILE A 17 -14.69 23.32 -1.84
CA ILE A 17 -14.73 24.79 -1.73
C ILE A 17 -16.02 25.37 -2.32
N PHE A 18 -16.57 24.79 -3.37
CA PHE A 18 -17.78 25.33 -4.04
C PHE A 18 -19.09 25.02 -3.31
N ASN A 19 -19.15 23.98 -2.45
CA ASN A 19 -20.40 23.62 -1.76
C ASN A 19 -20.63 24.35 -0.42
N THR A 20 -19.70 25.16 0.06
CA THR A 20 -19.90 25.87 1.33
C THR A 20 -20.79 27.11 1.20
N ASN A 21 -21.03 27.61 -0.02
CA ASN A 21 -21.83 28.80 -0.24
C ASN A 21 -23.33 28.53 -0.49
N SER A 22 -23.75 27.32 -0.73
CA SER A 22 -25.17 26.99 -1.02
C SER A 22 -25.98 26.54 0.20
N LEU A 23 -25.36 26.39 1.37
CA LEU A 23 -26.05 25.97 2.60
C LEU A 23 -26.53 27.15 3.49
N LYS A 24 -26.48 28.41 2.99
CA LYS A 24 -26.95 29.56 3.74
C LYS A 24 -28.40 30.02 3.45
N ALA A 25 -29.11 29.30 2.59
CA ALA A 25 -30.45 29.70 2.19
C ALA A 25 -31.46 28.62 2.57
N GLN A 26 -31.88 28.54 3.80
CA GLN A 26 -33.22 28.16 4.25
C GLN A 26 -33.32 28.14 5.78
N ASP A 27 -33.29 29.29 6.41
CA ASP A 27 -33.96 29.50 7.69
C ASP A 27 -35.22 30.35 7.38
N SER A 28 -36.33 29.70 7.09
CA SER A 28 -37.65 30.34 7.12
C SER A 28 -38.23 30.10 8.51
N GLU A 29 -38.51 31.22 9.14
CA GLU A 29 -39.21 31.36 10.41
C GLU A 29 -40.51 30.55 10.44
N THR A 30 -40.70 29.80 11.50
CA THR A 30 -42.02 29.47 12.05
C THR A 30 -41.96 29.68 13.56
N GLU A 31 -42.61 30.78 13.98
CA GLU A 31 -42.91 31.08 15.37
C GLU A 31 -43.86 30.06 16.00
N GLN A 32 -43.73 29.96 17.29
CA GLN A 32 -44.63 29.44 18.33
C GLN A 32 -44.36 27.99 18.80
N ASP A 33 -43.60 27.79 19.86
CA ASP A 33 -44.23 27.53 21.18
C ASP A 33 -43.20 27.71 22.32
N SER A 34 -43.56 28.54 23.30
CA SER A 34 -42.77 28.89 24.45
C SER A 34 -43.01 27.89 25.59
N SER A 35 -42.12 26.94 25.75
CA SER A 35 -41.83 26.36 27.05
C SER A 35 -40.52 25.51 27.03
N LEU A 36 -39.55 25.99 27.83
CA LEU A 36 -38.31 25.28 28.19
C LEU A 36 -37.28 25.04 27.06
N GLN A 37 -36.85 26.11 26.41
CA GLN A 37 -35.56 26.10 25.72
C GLN A 37 -34.42 26.19 26.76
N VAL A 38 -33.88 25.06 27.15
CA VAL A 38 -32.48 25.03 27.59
C VAL A 38 -31.63 25.36 26.36
N ASN A 39 -31.31 26.65 26.22
CA ASN A 39 -30.36 27.14 25.22
C ASN A 39 -28.96 26.60 25.53
N GLY A 40 -28.70 25.31 25.23
CA GLY A 40 -27.34 24.85 25.11
C GLY A 40 -26.68 25.53 23.92
N PRO A 41 -25.41 25.93 23.99
CA PRO A 41 -24.73 26.57 22.89
C PRO A 41 -24.93 25.76 21.62
N LYS A 42 -25.41 26.40 20.52
CA LYS A 42 -25.50 25.80 19.19
C LYS A 42 -24.06 25.36 18.82
N GLY A 43 -23.73 24.11 19.10
CA GLY A 43 -22.40 23.58 18.79
C GLY A 43 -22.15 23.70 17.30
N LYS A 44 -20.95 24.10 16.93
CA LYS A 44 -20.52 24.14 15.54
C LYS A 44 -20.74 22.77 14.92
N LYS A 45 -21.41 22.73 13.76
CA LYS A 45 -21.86 21.47 13.15
C LYS A 45 -20.80 20.81 12.27
N LEU A 46 -19.95 21.63 11.61
CA LEU A 46 -18.96 21.16 10.66
C LEU A 46 -17.55 21.29 11.24
N HIS A 47 -16.79 20.23 11.14
CA HIS A 47 -15.38 20.16 11.51
C HIS A 47 -14.58 19.68 10.31
N ILE A 48 -13.49 20.36 10.01
CA ILE A 48 -12.53 19.96 8.98
C ILE A 48 -11.17 19.76 9.64
N GLY A 49 -10.41 18.78 9.15
CA GLY A 49 -9.17 18.46 9.81
C GLY A 49 -8.19 17.70 8.93
N VAL A 50 -7.04 17.46 9.53
CA VAL A 50 -5.96 16.65 8.94
C VAL A 50 -5.66 15.45 9.83
N PHE A 51 -5.23 14.37 9.19
CA PHE A 51 -4.81 13.15 9.85
C PHE A 51 -3.33 12.88 9.58
N VAL A 52 -2.61 12.49 10.61
CA VAL A 52 -1.25 11.98 10.52
C VAL A 52 -1.12 10.76 11.39
N GLY A 53 -0.57 9.68 10.85
CA GLY A 53 -0.46 8.43 11.59
C GLY A 53 0.49 7.42 11.00
N ALA A 54 0.47 6.23 11.56
CA ALA A 54 1.17 5.04 11.10
C ALA A 54 0.18 4.02 10.54
N TYR A 55 0.58 3.35 9.47
CA TYR A 55 -0.19 2.30 8.82
C TYR A 55 0.61 1.01 8.74
N PHE A 56 -0.02 -0.09 9.12
CA PHE A 56 0.53 -1.43 9.13
C PHE A 56 -0.32 -2.30 8.20
N ALA A 57 0.19 -2.51 7.01
CA ALA A 57 -0.48 -3.35 6.03
C ALA A 57 -0.30 -4.83 6.36
N ASN A 58 -1.30 -5.63 6.06
CA ASN A 58 -1.27 -7.06 6.29
C ASN A 58 -0.30 -7.76 5.33
N LYS A 59 0.62 -8.55 5.87
CA LYS A 59 1.66 -9.25 5.10
C LYS A 59 1.12 -10.15 3.98
N TYR A 60 -0.06 -10.73 4.14
CA TYR A 60 -0.65 -11.58 3.11
C TYR A 60 -1.02 -10.84 1.84
N THR A 61 -1.18 -9.49 1.88
CA THR A 61 -1.40 -8.71 0.67
C THR A 61 -0.09 -8.42 -0.08
N ALA A 62 1.08 -8.77 0.49
CA ALA A 62 2.38 -8.68 -0.15
C ALA A 62 2.71 -9.86 -1.08
N ASN A 63 1.88 -10.91 -1.09
CA ASN A 63 2.15 -12.12 -1.89
C ASN A 63 2.25 -11.86 -3.39
N MET A 64 1.65 -10.79 -3.91
CA MET A 64 1.81 -10.41 -5.31
C MET A 64 3.26 -10.09 -5.72
N TYR A 65 4.14 -9.85 -4.74
CA TYR A 65 5.54 -9.51 -4.98
C TYR A 65 6.46 -10.74 -4.99
N ASP A 66 5.91 -11.96 -4.85
CA ASP A 66 6.67 -13.21 -4.78
C ASP A 66 7.28 -13.64 -6.13
N GLY A 67 6.97 -12.93 -7.21
CA GLY A 67 7.43 -13.25 -8.55
C GLY A 67 6.76 -14.49 -9.16
N CYS A 68 5.70 -15.03 -8.52
CA CYS A 68 4.89 -16.11 -9.09
C CYS A 68 3.99 -15.58 -10.21
N GLY A 69 3.71 -16.44 -11.18
CA GLY A 69 2.80 -16.17 -12.27
C GLY A 69 1.64 -17.15 -12.31
N PHE A 70 0.87 -17.09 -13.41
CA PHE A 70 -0.22 -18.01 -13.69
C PHE A 70 0.13 -18.87 -14.91
N ASP A 71 -0.41 -20.07 -14.96
CA ASP A 71 -0.41 -20.88 -16.16
C ASP A 71 -1.42 -20.31 -17.21
N GLU A 72 -1.45 -20.93 -18.39
CA GLU A 72 -2.36 -20.57 -19.48
C GLU A 72 -3.85 -20.69 -19.12
N ASN A 73 -4.18 -21.50 -18.12
CA ASN A 73 -5.53 -21.67 -17.58
C ASN A 73 -5.87 -20.64 -16.48
N GLY A 74 -4.91 -19.81 -16.08
CA GLY A 74 -5.06 -18.85 -15.00
C GLY A 74 -4.90 -19.45 -13.61
N ILE A 75 -4.32 -20.64 -13.49
CA ILE A 75 -4.04 -21.29 -12.21
C ILE A 75 -2.65 -20.86 -11.74
N LYS A 76 -2.55 -20.40 -10.50
CA LYS A 76 -1.29 -20.00 -9.91
C LYS A 76 -0.35 -21.18 -9.77
N ASN A 77 0.80 -21.08 -10.43
CA ASN A 77 1.88 -22.04 -10.33
C ASN A 77 3.09 -21.39 -9.66
N SER A 78 3.43 -21.87 -8.48
CA SER A 78 4.41 -21.19 -7.63
C SER A 78 5.82 -21.13 -8.20
N PHE A 79 6.25 -22.10 -8.98
CA PHE A 79 7.62 -22.16 -9.50
C PHE A 79 7.70 -22.17 -11.02
N THR A 80 7.02 -23.08 -11.70
CA THR A 80 7.16 -23.25 -13.16
C THR A 80 6.68 -22.07 -13.96
N SER A 81 5.69 -21.33 -13.47
CA SER A 81 5.22 -20.07 -14.06
C SER A 81 5.76 -18.81 -13.36
N SER A 82 6.69 -18.98 -12.43
CA SER A 82 7.35 -17.87 -11.75
C SER A 82 8.16 -17.04 -12.74
N PHE A 83 7.92 -15.72 -12.74
CA PHE A 83 8.74 -14.78 -13.51
C PHE A 83 10.19 -14.82 -13.12
N MET A 84 10.46 -14.94 -11.83
CA MET A 84 11.80 -14.98 -11.32
C MET A 84 12.54 -16.22 -11.84
N ASN A 85 11.87 -17.39 -11.85
CA ASN A 85 12.41 -18.60 -12.44
C ASN A 85 12.64 -18.44 -13.95
N GLN A 86 11.63 -17.95 -14.68
CA GLN A 86 11.74 -17.75 -16.12
C GLN A 86 12.85 -16.75 -16.45
N TYR A 87 12.96 -15.67 -15.69
CA TYR A 87 14.02 -14.69 -15.88
C TYR A 87 15.40 -15.31 -15.67
N MET A 88 15.58 -16.08 -14.62
CA MET A 88 16.85 -16.71 -14.31
C MET A 88 17.23 -17.82 -15.28
N THR A 89 16.25 -18.57 -15.78
CA THR A 89 16.52 -19.80 -16.57
C THR A 89 16.29 -19.65 -18.08
N TYR A 90 15.32 -18.83 -18.50
CA TYR A 90 14.90 -18.76 -19.91
C TYR A 90 15.08 -17.40 -20.57
N TYR A 91 14.88 -16.31 -19.85
CA TYR A 91 14.87 -14.97 -20.44
C TYR A 91 16.21 -14.24 -20.34
N GLY A 92 17.29 -14.96 -20.45
CA GLY A 92 18.62 -14.40 -20.56
C GLY A 92 18.95 -13.70 -21.85
N GLY A 93 18.00 -13.37 -22.66
CA GLY A 93 18.19 -12.58 -23.85
C GLY A 93 17.84 -11.14 -23.63
N GLN A 94 18.80 -10.23 -23.77
CA GLN A 94 18.65 -8.78 -23.83
C GLN A 94 18.34 -8.06 -22.51
N ILE A 95 19.19 -8.24 -21.52
CA ILE A 95 19.46 -7.14 -20.62
C ILE A 95 20.56 -6.32 -21.30
N SER A 96 20.17 -5.24 -21.95
CA SER A 96 21.09 -4.18 -22.26
C SER A 96 21.60 -3.64 -20.93
N ASN A 97 22.82 -3.96 -20.57
CA ASN A 97 23.49 -3.34 -19.45
C ASN A 97 23.72 -1.88 -19.82
N PRO A 98 22.96 -0.91 -19.29
CA PRO A 98 23.06 0.48 -19.73
C PRO A 98 24.40 1.12 -19.37
N SER A 99 25.22 0.44 -18.55
CA SER A 99 26.49 0.99 -18.05
C SER A 99 27.72 0.61 -18.87
N SER A 100 27.65 -0.37 -19.76
CA SER A 100 28.90 -0.86 -20.39
C SER A 100 29.14 -0.46 -21.83
N GLY A 101 28.20 0.16 -22.55
CA GLY A 101 28.44 0.66 -23.91
C GLY A 101 29.03 -0.34 -24.93
N VAL A 102 29.19 -1.59 -24.55
CA VAL A 102 29.82 -2.64 -25.34
C VAL A 102 28.77 -3.72 -25.63
N ASN A 103 28.25 -3.70 -26.84
CA ASN A 103 27.46 -4.78 -27.41
C ASN A 103 28.37 -6.01 -27.65
N THR A 104 28.68 -6.77 -26.61
CA THR A 104 29.38 -8.04 -26.73
C THR A 104 28.39 -9.17 -26.52
N GLY A 105 27.90 -9.72 -27.65
CA GLY A 105 27.22 -10.99 -27.67
C GLY A 105 25.94 -11.12 -26.77
N THR A 106 25.03 -11.94 -27.17
CA THR A 106 23.84 -12.32 -26.36
C THR A 106 24.26 -13.02 -25.07
N THR A 107 24.50 -12.24 -24.00
CA THR A 107 24.69 -12.79 -22.67
C THR A 107 23.35 -13.29 -22.17
N THR A 108 23.24 -14.54 -21.80
CA THR A 108 22.01 -15.13 -21.26
C THR A 108 21.81 -14.70 -19.79
N GLY A 109 20.57 -14.72 -19.27
CA GLY A 109 20.33 -14.41 -17.85
C GLY A 109 21.07 -15.36 -16.92
N THR A 110 21.21 -16.61 -17.36
CA THR A 110 22.02 -17.63 -16.69
C THR A 110 23.48 -17.20 -16.55
N ASP A 111 24.05 -16.58 -17.60
CA ASP A 111 25.42 -16.11 -17.57
C ASP A 111 25.58 -14.86 -16.69
N LEU A 112 24.59 -13.97 -16.70
CA LEU A 112 24.59 -12.77 -15.82
C LEU A 112 24.50 -13.15 -14.36
N VAL A 113 23.67 -14.12 -14.00
CA VAL A 113 23.59 -14.66 -12.64
C VAL A 113 24.92 -15.30 -12.25
N ALA A 114 25.50 -16.15 -13.11
CA ALA A 114 26.80 -16.78 -12.87
C ALA A 114 27.91 -15.74 -12.68
N GLN A 115 27.96 -14.72 -13.53
CA GLN A 115 28.93 -13.62 -13.43
C GLN A 115 28.74 -12.82 -12.12
N THR A 116 27.50 -12.51 -11.74
CA THR A 116 27.21 -11.80 -10.49
C THR A 116 27.61 -12.60 -9.26
N LEU A 117 27.39 -13.92 -9.31
CA LEU A 117 27.76 -14.86 -8.24
C LEU A 117 29.23 -15.26 -8.25
N ASN A 118 29.99 -14.87 -9.30
CA ASN A 118 31.37 -15.23 -9.55
C ASN A 118 31.57 -16.77 -9.58
N VAL A 119 30.69 -17.47 -10.29
CA VAL A 119 30.74 -18.91 -10.53
C VAL A 119 30.65 -19.23 -12.02
N ASN A 120 30.99 -20.46 -12.43
CA ASN A 120 30.76 -20.87 -13.80
C ASN A 120 29.26 -21.05 -14.08
N PRO A 121 28.79 -20.80 -15.34
CA PRO A 121 27.46 -21.21 -15.76
C PRO A 121 27.22 -22.70 -15.45
N GLY A 122 26.15 -23.05 -14.80
CA GLY A 122 25.88 -24.42 -14.36
C GLY A 122 26.35 -24.75 -12.93
N ASN A 123 27.14 -23.90 -12.28
CA ASN A 123 27.50 -24.07 -10.87
C ASN A 123 26.58 -23.27 -9.93
N TRP A 124 25.39 -22.96 -10.38
CA TRP A 124 24.33 -22.38 -9.55
C TRP A 124 22.98 -22.98 -9.92
N SER A 125 22.04 -22.92 -9.00
CA SER A 125 20.67 -23.37 -9.21
C SER A 125 19.67 -22.48 -8.47
N PHE A 126 18.47 -22.40 -9.01
CA PHE A 126 17.32 -21.72 -8.42
C PHE A 126 16.13 -22.69 -8.47
N GLY A 127 15.59 -23.04 -7.34
CA GLY A 127 14.55 -24.05 -7.19
C GLY A 127 13.32 -23.54 -6.42
N PRO A 128 12.30 -24.39 -6.23
CA PRO A 128 11.08 -24.00 -5.51
C PRO A 128 11.33 -23.49 -4.09
N THR A 129 12.35 -24.00 -3.42
CA THR A 129 12.75 -23.60 -2.06
C THR A 129 13.48 -22.27 -2.02
N ASP A 130 13.94 -21.78 -3.17
CA ASP A 130 14.68 -20.53 -3.31
C ASP A 130 13.79 -19.34 -3.61
N MET A 131 12.51 -19.61 -3.89
CA MET A 131 11.51 -18.57 -4.20
C MET A 131 11.39 -17.53 -3.10
N PRO A 132 10.94 -16.30 -3.41
CA PRO A 132 10.78 -15.25 -2.44
C PRO A 132 9.96 -15.64 -1.23
N TYR A 133 10.47 -15.36 -0.06
CA TYR A 133 9.88 -15.65 1.24
C TYR A 133 9.98 -14.42 2.16
N ASP A 134 9.28 -14.47 3.30
CA ASP A 134 9.24 -13.39 4.29
C ASP A 134 8.82 -12.03 3.72
N LEU A 135 7.90 -12.06 2.74
CA LEU A 135 7.35 -10.85 2.17
C LEU A 135 6.54 -10.09 3.23
N THR A 136 6.99 -8.90 3.57
CA THR A 136 6.38 -8.06 4.59
C THR A 136 6.35 -6.60 4.17
N TYR A 137 5.34 -5.87 4.63
CA TYR A 137 5.31 -4.41 4.49
C TYR A 137 6.08 -3.74 5.62
N ASN A 138 6.84 -2.72 5.29
CA ASN A 138 7.34 -1.80 6.29
C ASN A 138 6.19 -0.97 6.87
N MET A 139 6.28 -0.61 8.13
CA MET A 139 5.45 0.44 8.71
C MET A 139 5.61 1.72 7.88
N THR A 140 4.51 2.39 7.61
CA THR A 140 4.52 3.61 6.80
C THR A 140 3.65 4.70 7.39
N TYR A 141 3.86 5.92 6.92
CA TYR A 141 3.02 7.05 7.29
C TYR A 141 1.67 7.00 6.57
N LEU A 142 0.62 7.38 7.30
CA LEU A 142 -0.71 7.59 6.80
C LEU A 142 -1.06 9.06 6.98
N VAL A 143 -1.36 9.76 5.89
CA VAL A 143 -1.71 11.18 5.93
C VAL A 143 -3.02 11.41 5.20
N GLY A 144 -3.81 12.38 5.66
CA GLY A 144 -5.09 12.62 5.03
C GLY A 144 -5.86 13.82 5.54
N PHE A 145 -7.05 13.96 4.97
CA PHE A 145 -8.04 14.97 5.32
C PHE A 145 -9.27 14.32 5.94
N ASN A 146 -9.84 14.98 6.93
CA ASN A 146 -10.99 14.50 7.66
C ASN A 146 -12.06 15.58 7.72
N GLY A 147 -13.31 15.17 7.55
CA GLY A 147 -14.50 15.95 7.77
C GLY A 147 -15.40 15.28 8.81
N SER A 148 -16.03 16.06 9.65
CA SER A 148 -17.04 15.56 10.59
C SER A 148 -18.22 16.54 10.66
N TYR A 149 -19.42 16.00 10.55
CA TYR A 149 -20.66 16.75 10.67
C TYR A 149 -21.46 16.27 11.89
N ASN A 150 -21.59 17.11 12.88
CA ASN A 150 -22.31 16.80 14.10
C ASN A 150 -23.82 16.74 13.88
N LEU A 151 -24.41 15.58 14.11
CA LEU A 151 -25.87 15.38 14.14
C LEU A 151 -26.44 15.89 15.47
N ASN A 152 -25.73 15.62 16.55
CA ASN A 152 -26.04 16.07 17.90
C ASN A 152 -24.75 16.22 18.73
N LYS A 153 -24.86 16.49 20.04
CA LYS A 153 -23.70 16.71 20.94
C LYS A 153 -22.71 15.53 21.01
N THR A 154 -23.13 14.32 20.71
CA THR A 154 -22.33 13.10 20.88
C THR A 154 -22.20 12.27 19.62
N SER A 155 -22.86 12.65 18.53
CA SER A 155 -22.93 11.82 17.32
C SER A 155 -22.61 12.64 16.08
N SER A 156 -21.80 12.10 15.21
CA SER A 156 -21.41 12.77 13.95
C SER A 156 -21.27 11.78 12.79
N ILE A 157 -21.49 12.27 11.59
CA ILE A 157 -21.08 11.61 10.35
C ILE A 157 -19.65 12.03 10.07
N ILE A 158 -18.81 11.08 9.74
CA ILE A 158 -17.40 11.29 9.42
C ILE A 158 -17.09 10.91 7.98
N PHE A 159 -16.20 11.69 7.37
CA PHE A 159 -15.65 11.46 6.05
C PHE A 159 -14.14 11.64 6.09
N ASN A 160 -13.38 10.60 5.67
CA ASN A 160 -11.93 10.64 5.70
C ASN A 160 -11.37 10.26 4.34
N ILE A 161 -10.32 10.95 3.90
CA ILE A 161 -9.51 10.60 2.73
C ILE A 161 -8.07 10.49 3.20
N ASN A 162 -7.53 9.27 3.22
CA ASN A 162 -6.19 9.00 3.72
C ASN A 162 -5.34 8.33 2.62
N GLY A 163 -4.08 8.74 2.51
CA GLY A 163 -3.14 8.20 1.55
C GLY A 163 -1.88 7.65 2.21
N THR A 164 -1.34 6.57 1.64
CA THR A 164 -0.09 5.96 2.09
C THR A 164 0.71 5.40 0.91
N LYS A 165 2.05 5.32 1.08
CA LYS A 165 2.95 4.63 0.16
C LYS A 165 3.63 3.50 0.92
N LEU A 166 3.39 2.29 0.47
CA LEU A 166 3.90 1.07 1.08
C LEU A 166 5.15 0.58 0.36
N THR A 167 6.08 0.02 1.15
CA THR A 167 7.24 -0.70 0.65
C THR A 167 7.18 -2.12 1.17
N VAL A 168 7.36 -3.08 0.28
CA VAL A 168 7.46 -4.51 0.57
C VAL A 168 8.93 -4.91 0.54
N ASN A 169 9.35 -5.70 1.50
CA ASN A 169 10.64 -6.36 1.52
C ASN A 169 10.44 -7.86 1.63
N GLY A 170 11.33 -8.58 0.96
CA GLY A 170 11.40 -10.03 0.98
C GLY A 170 12.80 -10.51 0.64
N LYS A 171 13.00 -11.80 0.70
CA LYS A 171 14.28 -12.46 0.44
C LYS A 171 14.07 -13.64 -0.47
N PHE A 172 15.10 -13.99 -1.23
CA PHE A 172 15.19 -15.22 -1.99
C PHE A 172 16.60 -15.78 -1.87
N THR A 173 16.81 -17.03 -2.23
CA THR A 173 18.11 -17.67 -2.21
C THR A 173 18.52 -18.16 -3.58
N ILE A 174 19.80 -18.40 -3.76
CA ILE A 174 20.37 -19.10 -4.92
C ILE A 174 21.45 -20.03 -4.38
N ALA A 175 21.39 -21.28 -4.75
CA ALA A 175 22.42 -22.24 -4.42
C ALA A 175 23.59 -22.12 -5.40
N THR A 176 24.82 -22.05 -4.89
CA THR A 176 26.05 -22.06 -5.69
C THR A 176 26.91 -23.24 -5.29
N THR A 177 27.53 -23.89 -6.26
CA THR A 177 28.41 -25.03 -6.05
C THR A 177 29.84 -24.65 -6.44
N ASN A 178 30.76 -24.66 -5.50
CA ASN A 178 32.17 -24.51 -5.79
C ASN A 178 32.84 -25.88 -5.86
N THR A 179 33.31 -26.25 -7.05
CA THR A 179 34.18 -27.41 -7.27
C THR A 179 35.62 -26.96 -7.03
N VAL A 180 36.16 -27.21 -5.86
CA VAL A 180 37.61 -27.12 -5.64
C VAL A 180 38.21 -28.45 -6.08
N LEU A 181 39.18 -28.38 -7.00
CA LEU A 181 39.88 -29.61 -7.48
C LEU A 181 40.43 -30.38 -6.27
N GLY A 182 39.95 -31.64 -6.11
CA GLY A 182 40.40 -32.51 -5.03
C GLY A 182 39.64 -32.46 -3.72
N SER A 183 38.60 -31.60 -3.59
CA SER A 183 37.75 -31.52 -2.42
C SER A 183 36.29 -31.86 -2.76
N ALA A 184 35.52 -32.25 -1.73
CA ALA A 184 34.09 -32.45 -1.89
C ALA A 184 33.43 -31.12 -2.34
N SER A 185 32.51 -31.20 -3.31
CA SER A 185 31.72 -30.07 -3.77
C SER A 185 30.94 -29.48 -2.60
N GLN A 186 31.12 -28.18 -2.33
CA GLN A 186 30.38 -27.48 -1.29
C GLN A 186 29.30 -26.59 -1.90
N THR A 187 28.11 -26.70 -1.36
CA THR A 187 26.98 -25.84 -1.74
C THR A 187 26.86 -24.67 -0.77
N TYR A 188 26.81 -23.47 -1.30
CA TYR A 188 26.61 -22.23 -0.55
C TYR A 188 25.28 -21.58 -0.97
N LEU A 189 24.50 -21.11 0.00
CA LEU A 189 23.31 -20.33 -0.27
C LEU A 189 23.67 -18.84 -0.30
N ARG A 190 23.36 -18.20 -1.42
CA ARG A 190 23.48 -16.75 -1.60
C ARG A 190 22.09 -16.12 -1.47
N GLN A 191 22.00 -15.05 -0.71
CA GLN A 191 20.74 -14.36 -0.46
C GLN A 191 20.62 -13.16 -1.38
N GLY A 192 19.47 -13.04 -2.06
CA GLY A 192 19.03 -11.84 -2.73
C GLY A 192 17.86 -11.19 -1.98
N SER A 193 17.50 -9.98 -2.38
CA SER A 193 16.39 -9.24 -1.79
C SER A 193 15.32 -8.92 -2.83
N ILE A 194 14.06 -8.91 -2.39
CA ILE A 194 12.91 -8.39 -3.15
C ILE A 194 12.50 -7.06 -2.54
N THR A 195 12.23 -6.09 -3.40
CA THR A 195 11.65 -4.81 -2.99
C THR A 195 10.43 -4.51 -3.85
N GLY A 196 9.27 -4.49 -3.22
CA GLY A 196 8.01 -4.09 -3.84
C GLY A 196 7.56 -2.71 -3.38
N GLY A 197 6.61 -2.14 -4.10
CA GLY A 197 6.03 -0.86 -3.72
C GLY A 197 4.63 -0.65 -4.27
N GLU A 198 3.77 -0.03 -3.46
CA GLU A 198 2.42 0.34 -3.85
C GLU A 198 1.95 1.61 -3.16
N GLN A 199 0.92 2.22 -3.69
CA GLN A 199 0.19 3.33 -3.08
C GLN A 199 -1.23 2.90 -2.79
N ARG A 200 -1.76 3.33 -1.64
CA ARG A 200 -3.18 3.16 -1.29
C ARG A 200 -3.79 4.51 -0.95
N LEU A 201 -4.98 4.74 -1.50
CA LEU A 201 -5.86 5.83 -1.12
C LEU A 201 -7.12 5.21 -0.52
N MET A 202 -7.44 5.61 0.70
CA MET A 202 -8.59 5.11 1.46
C MET A 202 -9.61 6.23 1.60
N VAL A 203 -10.84 5.97 1.21
CA VAL A 203 -11.99 6.88 1.37
C VAL A 203 -12.97 6.21 2.31
N GLN A 204 -13.17 6.82 3.48
CA GLN A 204 -14.01 6.29 4.55
C GLN A 204 -15.23 7.19 4.74
N LEU A 205 -16.41 6.57 4.84
CA LEU A 205 -17.66 7.21 5.25
C LEU A 205 -18.22 6.43 6.43
N GLY A 206 -18.48 7.11 7.53
CA GLY A 206 -18.89 6.43 8.74
C GLY A 206 -19.62 7.31 9.74
N TYR A 207 -19.90 6.69 10.86
CA TYR A 207 -20.54 7.29 12.02
C TYR A 207 -19.61 7.23 13.23
N GLN A 208 -19.54 8.33 13.97
CA GLN A 208 -18.77 8.44 15.21
C GLN A 208 -19.70 8.76 16.37
N LYS A 209 -19.46 8.09 17.49
CA LYS A 209 -20.15 8.32 18.74
C LYS A 209 -19.14 8.66 19.84
N VAL A 210 -19.28 9.85 20.42
CA VAL A 210 -18.52 10.27 21.61
C VAL A 210 -19.21 9.68 22.84
N LEU A 211 -18.41 9.06 23.70
CA LEU A 211 -18.82 8.41 24.94
C LEU A 211 -18.37 9.26 26.10
N GLY A 212 -19.34 9.74 26.89
CA GLY A 212 -19.07 10.62 28.02
C GLY A 212 -19.57 12.05 27.79
N THR A 213 -19.55 12.81 28.85
CA THR A 213 -20.08 14.20 28.91
C THR A 213 -19.08 15.18 29.47
N HIS A 214 -17.80 14.80 29.55
CA HIS A 214 -16.74 15.71 30.02
C HIS A 214 -16.44 16.77 28.97
N ASP A 215 -16.24 18.00 29.41
CA ASP A 215 -16.05 19.14 28.52
C ASP A 215 -14.74 19.07 27.73
N LYS A 216 -13.71 18.41 28.25
CA LYS A 216 -12.37 18.43 27.65
C LYS A 216 -11.92 17.10 27.07
N ILE A 217 -12.17 15.98 27.76
CA ILE A 217 -11.65 14.65 27.38
C ILE A 217 -12.81 13.67 27.37
N ASN A 218 -13.01 13.00 26.24
CA ASN A 218 -14.00 11.95 26.06
C ASN A 218 -13.41 10.79 25.28
N PHE A 219 -13.95 9.61 25.46
CA PHE A 219 -13.71 8.49 24.55
C PHE A 219 -14.65 8.58 23.35
N PHE A 220 -14.27 7.99 22.24
CA PHE A 220 -15.18 7.83 21.11
C PHE A 220 -14.97 6.47 20.44
N VAL A 221 -16.01 6.05 19.75
CA VAL A 221 -15.99 4.92 18.83
C VAL A 221 -16.53 5.37 17.48
N GLU A 222 -16.03 4.75 16.43
CA GLU A 222 -16.47 5.04 15.06
C GLU A 222 -16.50 3.78 14.22
N GLY A 223 -17.22 3.83 13.11
CA GLY A 223 -17.24 2.73 12.14
C GLY A 223 -18.01 3.08 10.88
N GLY A 224 -17.74 2.35 9.81
CA GLY A 224 -18.36 2.61 8.55
C GLY A 224 -17.76 1.83 7.38
N LEU A 225 -17.97 2.35 6.19
CA LEU A 225 -17.50 1.79 4.94
C LEU A 225 -16.14 2.38 4.55
N ASN A 226 -15.29 1.56 3.94
CA ASN A 226 -13.99 1.95 3.40
C ASN A 226 -13.88 1.55 1.93
N ILE A 227 -13.46 2.47 1.08
CA ILE A 227 -13.10 2.23 -0.31
C ILE A 227 -11.59 2.40 -0.41
N VAL A 228 -10.90 1.36 -0.90
CA VAL A 228 -9.44 1.36 -1.02
C VAL A 228 -9.07 1.33 -2.50
N ILE A 229 -8.39 2.37 -2.96
CA ILE A 229 -7.82 2.44 -4.30
C ILE A 229 -6.34 2.12 -4.16
N SER A 230 -5.90 1.01 -4.74
CA SER A 230 -4.52 0.54 -4.68
C SER A 230 -3.85 0.65 -6.05
N LYS A 231 -2.61 1.11 -6.07
CA LYS A 231 -1.79 1.21 -7.28
C LYS A 231 -0.41 0.61 -7.03
N PHE A 232 -0.05 -0.33 -7.88
CA PHE A 232 1.28 -0.90 -7.96
C PHE A 232 2.31 0.17 -8.41
N LEU A 233 3.51 0.14 -7.86
CA LEU A 233 4.61 1.04 -8.22
C LEU A 233 5.81 0.31 -8.78
N LYS A 234 6.29 -0.73 -8.09
CA LYS A 234 7.49 -1.48 -8.49
C LYS A 234 7.51 -2.89 -7.89
N ASN A 235 8.25 -3.78 -8.55
CA ASN A 235 8.67 -5.08 -8.01
C ASN A 235 10.05 -5.40 -8.56
N GLN A 236 11.06 -5.40 -7.71
CA GLN A 236 12.47 -5.53 -8.07
C GLN A 236 13.14 -6.60 -7.24
N ALA A 237 13.86 -7.51 -7.89
CA ALA A 237 14.76 -8.45 -7.25
C ALA A 237 16.19 -7.93 -7.41
N LEU A 238 16.94 -7.91 -6.32
CA LEU A 238 18.32 -7.46 -6.28
C LEU A 238 19.22 -8.58 -5.77
N MET A 239 20.23 -8.91 -6.56
CA MET A 239 21.30 -9.84 -6.20
C MET A 239 22.61 -9.07 -6.10
N GLN A 240 23.21 -9.07 -4.91
CA GLN A 240 24.51 -8.45 -4.69
C GLN A 240 25.60 -9.25 -5.39
N SER A 241 26.51 -8.54 -6.06
CA SER A 241 27.67 -9.18 -6.68
C SER A 241 28.67 -9.61 -5.63
N VAL A 242 29.22 -10.81 -5.82
CA VAL A 242 30.35 -11.32 -5.03
C VAL A 242 31.67 -10.63 -5.47
N ASN A 243 31.78 -10.27 -6.73
CA ASN A 243 32.94 -9.55 -7.27
C ASN A 243 32.66 -8.02 -7.21
N PRO A 244 33.50 -7.25 -6.50
CA PRO A 244 33.30 -5.81 -6.38
C PRO A 244 33.39 -5.04 -7.71
N ASN A 245 33.99 -5.64 -8.75
CA ASN A 245 34.11 -5.07 -10.08
C ASN A 245 32.89 -5.37 -10.98
N VAL A 246 31.96 -6.19 -10.51
CA VAL A 246 30.71 -6.52 -11.22
C VAL A 246 29.54 -5.86 -10.48
N PRO A 247 28.71 -5.07 -11.18
CA PRO A 247 27.56 -4.45 -10.54
C PRO A 247 26.58 -5.50 -10.00
N ALA A 248 25.80 -5.13 -9.00
CA ALA A 248 24.68 -5.95 -8.53
C ALA A 248 23.70 -6.18 -9.68
N LEU A 249 23.13 -7.37 -9.76
CA LEU A 249 22.11 -7.68 -10.75
C LEU A 249 20.73 -7.24 -10.20
N GLU A 250 20.11 -6.30 -10.92
CA GLU A 250 18.75 -5.85 -10.65
C GLU A 250 17.81 -6.40 -11.70
N ILE A 251 16.76 -7.08 -11.24
CA ILE A 251 15.73 -7.68 -12.08
C ILE A 251 14.43 -6.92 -11.84
N ASP A 252 13.94 -6.20 -12.86
CA ASP A 252 12.64 -5.54 -12.80
C ASP A 252 11.53 -6.53 -13.13
N LEU A 253 10.95 -7.13 -12.10
CA LEU A 253 9.81 -8.05 -12.22
C LEU A 253 8.52 -7.31 -12.67
N ALA A 254 8.47 -5.97 -12.58
CA ALA A 254 7.34 -5.19 -13.02
C ALA A 254 7.26 -5.02 -14.53
N SER A 255 8.38 -5.04 -15.22
CA SER A 255 8.43 -4.90 -16.68
C SER A 255 7.63 -5.99 -17.38
N ILE A 256 7.54 -7.14 -16.77
CA ILE A 256 6.87 -8.33 -17.27
C ILE A 256 5.34 -8.20 -17.22
N TYR A 257 4.78 -7.54 -16.19
CA TYR A 257 3.33 -7.28 -16.10
C TYR A 257 2.80 -6.41 -17.26
N ASN A 258 3.68 -5.68 -17.93
CA ASN A 258 3.32 -4.77 -19.02
C ASN A 258 3.67 -5.33 -20.40
N ALA A 259 4.30 -6.50 -20.50
CA ALA A 259 4.72 -7.06 -21.78
C ALA A 259 3.56 -7.73 -22.51
N PRO A 260 3.21 -7.34 -23.76
CA PRO A 260 2.05 -7.85 -24.50
C PRO A 260 2.07 -9.36 -24.73
N GLN A 261 3.26 -9.94 -24.81
CA GLN A 261 3.46 -11.38 -25.01
C GLN A 261 3.07 -12.23 -23.79
N TYR A 262 2.88 -11.61 -22.62
CA TYR A 262 2.56 -12.31 -21.37
C TYR A 262 1.11 -12.06 -20.92
N ASN A 263 0.17 -12.05 -21.86
CA ASN A 263 -1.27 -11.89 -21.57
C ASN A 263 -1.84 -12.92 -20.58
N ALA A 264 -1.10 -14.00 -20.30
CA ALA A 264 -1.44 -14.97 -19.26
C ALA A 264 -1.34 -14.40 -17.83
N PHE A 265 -0.57 -13.33 -17.63
CA PHE A 265 -0.36 -12.75 -16.33
C PHE A 265 -1.32 -11.58 -16.10
N ARG A 266 -2.46 -11.90 -15.54
CA ARG A 266 -3.54 -10.93 -15.28
C ARG A 266 -3.38 -10.21 -13.94
N ALA A 267 -2.17 -9.94 -13.49
CA ALA A 267 -1.97 -9.18 -12.26
C ALA A 267 -2.56 -7.78 -12.40
N LYS A 268 -3.44 -7.43 -11.50
CA LYS A 268 -4.03 -6.09 -11.47
C LYS A 268 -3.04 -5.10 -10.89
N LEU A 269 -2.57 -4.17 -11.71
CA LEU A 269 -1.64 -3.11 -11.30
C LEU A 269 -2.35 -1.91 -10.65
N THR A 270 -3.66 -1.82 -10.80
CA THR A 270 -4.51 -0.83 -10.14
C THR A 270 -5.85 -1.47 -9.86
N GLY A 271 -6.38 -1.27 -8.68
CA GLY A 271 -7.67 -1.84 -8.32
C GLY A 271 -8.38 -1.01 -7.27
N VAL A 272 -9.71 -1.17 -7.26
CA VAL A 272 -10.60 -0.60 -6.26
C VAL A 272 -11.17 -1.74 -5.44
N GLY A 273 -10.97 -1.70 -4.15
CA GLY A 273 -11.54 -2.62 -3.18
C GLY A 273 -12.50 -1.90 -2.25
N VAL A 274 -13.34 -2.68 -1.59
CA VAL A 274 -14.26 -2.19 -0.57
C VAL A 274 -14.02 -2.94 0.73
N GLY A 275 -14.34 -2.29 1.84
CA GLY A 275 -14.18 -2.87 3.16
C GLY A 275 -15.03 -2.14 4.19
N ILE A 276 -14.79 -2.49 5.42
CA ILE A 276 -15.37 -1.83 6.59
C ILE A 276 -14.23 -1.38 7.50
N PHE A 277 -14.47 -0.32 8.24
CA PHE A 277 -13.55 0.11 9.30
C PHE A 277 -14.29 0.27 10.62
N ALA A 278 -13.53 0.14 11.68
CA ALA A 278 -13.93 0.49 13.04
C ALA A 278 -12.82 1.31 13.66
N GLY A 279 -13.14 2.13 14.64
CA GLY A 279 -12.14 2.93 15.34
C GLY A 279 -12.55 3.21 16.75
N ALA A 280 -11.57 3.42 17.61
CA ALA A 280 -11.75 3.88 18.97
C ALA A 280 -10.61 4.81 19.36
N GLY A 281 -10.90 5.78 20.21
CA GLY A 281 -9.88 6.74 20.58
C GLY A 281 -10.31 7.73 21.66
N ILE A 282 -9.46 8.72 21.84
CA ILE A 282 -9.64 9.80 22.80
C ILE A 282 -9.88 11.11 22.02
N HIS A 283 -10.94 11.79 22.37
CA HIS A 283 -11.31 13.09 21.85
C HIS A 283 -10.96 14.16 22.88
N LEU A 284 -10.07 15.08 22.53
CA LEU A 284 -9.60 16.17 23.37
C LEU A 284 -10.03 17.50 22.76
N THR A 285 -10.90 18.21 23.45
CA THR A 285 -11.29 19.58 23.11
C THR A 285 -10.31 20.56 23.74
N ILE A 286 -9.46 21.20 22.94
CA ILE A 286 -8.48 22.20 23.40
C ILE A 286 -9.20 23.49 23.72
N ASN A 287 -10.02 23.94 22.76
CA ASN A 287 -10.88 25.12 22.89
C ASN A 287 -12.07 24.98 21.91
N PRO A 288 -13.02 25.92 21.87
CA PRO A 288 -14.19 25.82 20.98
C PRO A 288 -13.85 25.73 19.46
N LYS A 289 -12.62 26.12 19.07
CA LYS A 289 -12.19 26.11 17.67
C LYS A 289 -11.35 24.89 17.29
N TYR A 290 -10.68 24.24 18.26
CA TYR A 290 -9.70 23.18 17.96
C TYR A 290 -9.96 21.93 18.79
N THR A 291 -9.91 20.80 18.12
CA THR A 291 -10.06 19.48 18.69
C THR A 291 -8.96 18.55 18.20
N ILE A 292 -8.43 17.72 19.06
CA ILE A 292 -7.50 16.64 18.71
C ILE A 292 -8.14 15.30 19.05
N GLN A 293 -7.97 14.34 18.17
CA GLN A 293 -8.34 12.96 18.41
C GLN A 293 -7.13 12.06 18.24
N ALA A 294 -6.84 11.21 19.24
CA ALA A 294 -5.90 10.11 19.11
C ALA A 294 -6.71 8.84 18.91
N LEU A 295 -6.40 8.05 17.89
CA LEU A 295 -7.23 6.90 17.54
C LEU A 295 -6.43 5.71 17.02
N TYR A 296 -7.02 4.53 17.24
CA TYR A 296 -6.72 3.29 16.53
C TYR A 296 -7.87 3.01 15.56
N ASN A 297 -7.54 2.80 14.29
CA ASN A 297 -8.50 2.62 13.20
C ASN A 297 -8.16 1.35 12.40
N PRO A 298 -8.57 0.16 12.87
CA PRO A 298 -8.48 -1.07 12.08
C PRO A 298 -9.51 -1.07 10.96
N SER A 299 -9.14 -1.68 9.83
CA SER A 299 -10.04 -1.88 8.70
C SER A 299 -9.91 -3.29 8.13
N TYR A 300 -11.02 -3.86 7.67
CA TYR A 300 -11.07 -5.15 7.00
C TYR A 300 -11.41 -4.92 5.54
N ASP A 301 -10.36 -4.83 4.73
CA ASP A 301 -10.43 -4.34 3.37
C ASP A 301 -10.10 -5.40 2.34
N LYS A 302 -10.80 -5.38 1.21
CA LYS A 302 -10.39 -6.07 0.00
C LYS A 302 -9.32 -5.25 -0.70
N ILE A 303 -8.08 -5.72 -0.69
CA ILE A 303 -7.02 -5.14 -1.50
C ILE A 303 -7.11 -5.78 -2.89
N ASN A 304 -7.57 -5.00 -3.87
CA ASN A 304 -7.79 -5.48 -5.23
C ASN A 304 -6.57 -5.19 -6.11
N LEU A 305 -5.43 -5.72 -5.70
CA LEU A 305 -4.14 -5.60 -6.37
C LEU A 305 -3.55 -7.00 -6.56
N GLY A 306 -2.86 -7.21 -7.67
CA GLY A 306 -2.29 -8.52 -8.00
C GLY A 306 -3.33 -9.50 -8.52
N ASP A 307 -3.09 -10.76 -8.29
CA ASP A 307 -3.80 -11.90 -8.83
C ASP A 307 -4.87 -12.47 -7.90
N GLU A 308 -4.67 -12.37 -6.59
CA GLU A 308 -5.54 -12.94 -5.58
C GLU A 308 -6.06 -11.87 -4.60
N PRO A 309 -7.03 -11.05 -5.04
CA PRO A 309 -7.59 -10.05 -4.16
C PRO A 309 -8.32 -10.70 -2.99
N SER A 310 -7.90 -10.38 -1.76
CA SER A 310 -8.47 -10.96 -0.55
C SER A 310 -8.79 -9.90 0.50
N TYR A 311 -9.79 -10.19 1.33
CA TYR A 311 -10.07 -9.37 2.52
C TYR A 311 -9.04 -9.66 3.60
N LYS A 312 -8.40 -8.62 4.10
CA LYS A 312 -7.41 -8.70 5.18
C LYS A 312 -7.56 -7.54 6.15
N LEU A 313 -7.28 -7.83 7.42
CA LEU A 313 -7.25 -6.82 8.46
C LEU A 313 -6.02 -5.93 8.31
N GLN A 314 -6.22 -4.63 8.28
CA GLN A 314 -5.20 -3.60 8.26
C GLN A 314 -5.27 -2.82 9.57
N HIS A 315 -4.18 -2.17 9.98
CA HIS A 315 -4.13 -1.40 11.22
C HIS A 315 -3.65 0.02 10.97
N GLY A 316 -4.37 0.99 11.50
CA GLY A 316 -4.01 2.40 11.48
C GLY A 316 -3.97 2.98 12.90
N PHE A 317 -2.99 3.81 13.19
CA PHE A 317 -2.89 4.57 14.44
C PHE A 317 -2.56 6.01 14.08
N GLY A 318 -3.16 6.98 14.78
CA GLY A 318 -2.79 8.35 14.47
C GLY A 318 -3.52 9.41 15.25
N LEU A 319 -3.28 10.64 14.81
CA LEU A 319 -3.85 11.86 15.37
C LEU A 319 -4.65 12.57 14.29
N ARG A 320 -5.84 13.02 14.65
CA ARG A 320 -6.65 13.96 13.86
C ARG A 320 -6.66 15.32 14.55
N PHE A 321 -6.46 16.35 13.77
CA PHE A 321 -6.53 17.73 14.20
C PHE A 321 -7.70 18.39 13.49
N TYR A 322 -8.72 18.81 14.24
CA TYR A 322 -9.92 19.43 13.68
C TYR A 322 -9.97 20.93 13.98
N TYR A 323 -10.41 21.67 12.97
CA TYR A 323 -10.88 23.03 13.10
C TYR A 323 -12.42 23.04 13.05
N ASN A 324 -13.05 23.62 14.05
CA ASN A 324 -14.50 23.68 14.21
C ASN A 324 -15.03 24.98 13.59
N LEU A 325 -15.80 24.86 12.52
CA LEU A 325 -16.38 25.96 11.73
C LEU A 325 -17.65 26.52 12.38
#